data_b19bb3789ef6ae4a7d329bfc7c87c384
#
_entry.id   b19bb3789ef6ae4a7d329bfc7c87c384
#
_cell.length_a   1.000
_cell.length_b   1.000
_cell.length_c   1.000
_cell.angle_alpha   90.00
_cell.angle_beta   90.00
_cell.angle_gamma   90.00
#
_symmetry.space_group_name_H-M   'P 1'
#
loop_
_entity.id
_entity.type
_entity.pdbx_description
1 polymer ?
#
loop_
_entity_poly.entity_id
_entity_poly.type
_entity_poly.pdbx_seq_one_letter_code
_entity_poly.pdbx_strand_id
1 'polypeptide(L)'
;FYRLTKRAVISPRLPFSNDVLAGNYGKILNSGFDLSLNWNDNIGRDFKYNLGVNLSYLKNKVKDLGGLSSIKGGKTINMVGKEMNSYYGYKVVGVYQTLEECAEDPIAVANKLVPGDFKYEDVNGDNVIDGDDRQVLGSYIPNFTYGINLGLNWKNLDFELTTYGQTGGQIYNRKRALRYAQSNYNFDKAQYENRWTGPGSTNSHPSAAALVKGWNVSDQRVNSYFVESADFFRIQNITLGYSLRNIKMGNYTLPGIRFSLTADRPFTTFKANSFTPELSDAEGWDTE
;
A
#
# COMPACT_ATOMS: atom_id res chain seq x y z
N PHE A 1 -0.35 -0.38 -23.13
CA PHE A 1 0.86 -1.18 -23.38
C PHE A 1 0.68 -2.64 -22.96
N TYR A 2 1.47 -3.52 -23.53
CA TYR A 2 1.54 -4.93 -23.19
C TYR A 2 3.00 -5.36 -23.20
N ARG A 3 3.53 -5.80 -22.06
CA ARG A 3 4.92 -6.24 -21.94
C ARG A 3 5.01 -7.58 -21.25
N LEU A 4 5.44 -8.60 -21.97
CA LEU A 4 5.80 -9.90 -21.42
C LEU A 4 7.31 -9.94 -21.19
N THR A 5 7.74 -9.89 -19.93
CA THR A 5 9.13 -10.14 -19.56
C THR A 5 9.37 -11.65 -19.57
N LYS A 6 10.07 -12.13 -20.55
CA LYS A 6 10.60 -13.49 -20.61
C LYS A 6 11.98 -13.49 -19.92
N ARG A 7 12.35 -14.57 -19.27
CA ARG A 7 13.63 -14.70 -18.55
C ARG A 7 13.77 -13.74 -17.35
N ALA A 8 12.68 -13.55 -16.58
CA ALA A 8 12.81 -12.92 -15.29
C ALA A 8 13.71 -13.79 -14.40
N VAL A 9 14.64 -13.16 -13.70
CA VAL A 9 15.54 -13.86 -12.76
C VAL A 9 14.71 -14.33 -11.59
N ILE A 10 14.73 -15.62 -11.33
CA ILE A 10 14.16 -16.24 -10.14
C ILE A 10 15.24 -17.08 -9.46
N SER A 11 15.15 -17.17 -8.15
CA SER A 11 16.14 -17.86 -7.34
C SER A 11 15.46 -18.95 -6.49
N PRO A 12 15.03 -20.06 -7.12
CA PRO A 12 14.47 -21.18 -6.38
C PRO A 12 15.55 -21.86 -5.54
N ARG A 13 15.16 -22.38 -4.37
CA ARG A 13 16.03 -23.29 -3.63
C ARG A 13 16.07 -24.64 -4.33
N LEU A 14 17.24 -25.21 -4.43
CA LEU A 14 17.40 -26.55 -4.97
C LEU A 14 16.81 -27.58 -4.01
N PRO A 15 16.14 -28.63 -4.51
CA PRO A 15 15.79 -29.79 -3.70
C PRO A 15 17.05 -30.39 -3.06
N PHE A 16 16.99 -30.66 -1.78
CA PHE A 16 18.10 -31.28 -1.00
C PHE A 16 19.36 -30.43 -0.81
N SER A 17 19.33 -29.12 -1.13
CA SER A 17 20.44 -28.18 -0.88
C SER A 17 19.92 -26.88 -0.32
N ASN A 18 20.73 -26.21 0.49
CA ASN A 18 20.47 -24.83 0.92
C ASN A 18 20.87 -23.79 -0.16
N ASP A 19 21.46 -24.26 -1.25
CA ASP A 19 21.90 -23.39 -2.33
C ASP A 19 20.73 -22.82 -3.13
N VAL A 20 20.88 -21.57 -3.54
CA VAL A 20 19.92 -20.84 -4.35
C VAL A 20 20.49 -20.72 -5.75
N LEU A 21 19.83 -21.33 -6.72
CA LEU A 21 20.22 -21.23 -8.11
C LEU A 21 19.50 -20.04 -8.77
N ALA A 22 20.21 -18.93 -8.98
CA ALA A 22 19.68 -17.80 -9.72
C ALA A 22 19.67 -18.12 -11.24
N GLY A 23 18.51 -18.00 -11.86
CA GLY A 23 18.37 -18.27 -13.30
C GLY A 23 17.23 -17.49 -13.94
N ASN A 24 17.27 -17.41 -15.27
CA ASN A 24 16.32 -16.65 -16.08
C ASN A 24 15.13 -17.52 -16.52
N TYR A 25 14.32 -17.99 -15.60
CA TYR A 25 13.22 -18.94 -15.85
C TYR A 25 11.84 -18.30 -15.81
N GLY A 26 11.69 -17.17 -15.13
CA GLY A 26 10.39 -16.53 -14.89
C GLY A 26 9.81 -15.84 -16.11
N LYS A 27 8.48 -15.80 -16.19
CA LYS A 27 7.72 -14.97 -17.14
C LYS A 27 6.73 -14.11 -16.37
N ILE A 28 6.82 -12.81 -16.53
CA ILE A 28 5.94 -11.81 -15.90
C ILE A 28 5.28 -10.98 -16.99
N LEU A 29 3.99 -10.84 -16.90
CA LEU A 29 3.18 -10.03 -17.79
C LEU A 29 2.78 -8.74 -17.11
N ASN A 30 3.09 -7.62 -17.73
CA ASN A 30 2.56 -6.31 -17.41
C ASN A 30 1.69 -5.83 -18.58
N SER A 31 0.47 -5.44 -18.31
CA SER A 31 -0.46 -4.90 -19.28
C SER A 31 -1.19 -3.70 -18.71
N GLY A 32 -1.51 -2.73 -19.55
CA GLY A 32 -2.16 -1.52 -19.10
C GLY A 32 -2.24 -0.46 -20.18
N PHE A 33 -2.60 0.72 -19.78
CA PHE A 33 -2.60 1.90 -20.64
C PHE A 33 -2.10 3.12 -19.87
N ASP A 34 -1.51 4.05 -20.59
CA ASP A 34 -1.11 5.35 -20.11
C ASP A 34 -1.85 6.41 -20.95
N LEU A 35 -2.51 7.33 -20.27
CA LEU A 35 -3.18 8.47 -20.88
C LEU A 35 -2.55 9.75 -20.36
N SER A 36 -2.15 10.63 -21.26
CA SER A 36 -1.67 11.96 -20.93
C SER A 36 -2.39 12.98 -21.79
N LEU A 37 -3.10 13.90 -21.15
CA LEU A 37 -3.82 15.00 -21.78
C LEU A 37 -3.21 16.31 -21.30
N ASN A 38 -2.84 17.16 -22.25
CA ASN A 38 -2.30 18.49 -21.97
C ASN A 38 -3.11 19.53 -22.75
N TRP A 39 -3.62 20.51 -22.03
CA TRP A 39 -4.36 21.61 -22.58
C TRP A 39 -3.69 22.93 -22.21
N ASN A 40 -3.38 23.75 -23.19
CA ASN A 40 -2.79 25.06 -23.02
C ASN A 40 -3.62 26.08 -23.79
N ASP A 41 -4.03 27.15 -23.15
CA ASP A 41 -4.82 28.19 -23.80
C ASP A 41 -4.63 29.54 -23.09
N ASN A 42 -5.18 30.61 -23.71
CA ASN A 42 -5.11 31.95 -23.22
C ASN A 42 -6.51 32.60 -23.21
N ILE A 43 -6.81 33.33 -22.15
CA ILE A 43 -8.01 34.14 -22.07
C ILE A 43 -7.58 35.61 -22.14
N GLY A 44 -7.84 36.23 -23.26
CA GLY A 44 -7.38 37.57 -23.56
C GLY A 44 -5.85 37.63 -23.75
N ARG A 45 -5.23 38.75 -23.32
CA ARG A 45 -3.79 38.98 -23.50
C ARG A 45 -2.98 38.61 -22.27
N ASP A 46 -3.60 38.63 -21.10
CA ASP A 46 -2.89 38.64 -19.82
C ASP A 46 -3.02 37.32 -19.04
N PHE A 47 -3.98 36.48 -19.35
CA PHE A 47 -4.21 35.23 -18.64
C PHE A 47 -3.90 34.02 -19.53
N LYS A 48 -2.98 33.18 -19.03
CA LYS A 48 -2.61 31.89 -19.66
C LYS A 48 -2.79 30.80 -18.67
N TYR A 49 -3.24 29.63 -19.14
CA TYR A 49 -3.34 28.45 -18.31
C TYR A 49 -2.88 27.21 -19.04
N ASN A 50 -2.37 26.28 -18.26
CA ASN A 50 -2.06 24.93 -18.71
C ASN A 50 -2.67 23.93 -17.73
N LEU A 51 -3.29 22.90 -18.25
CA LEU A 51 -3.84 21.78 -17.52
C LEU A 51 -3.27 20.48 -18.09
N GLY A 52 -2.55 19.74 -17.27
CA GLY A 52 -2.08 18.40 -17.58
C GLY A 52 -2.80 17.37 -16.73
N VAL A 53 -3.26 16.28 -17.33
CA VAL A 53 -3.85 15.13 -16.62
C VAL A 53 -3.14 13.88 -17.10
N ASN A 54 -2.60 13.12 -16.15
CA ASN A 54 -1.96 11.85 -16.40
C ASN A 54 -2.72 10.74 -15.67
N LEU A 55 -2.97 9.63 -16.34
CA LEU A 55 -3.61 8.45 -15.79
C LEU A 55 -2.90 7.21 -16.32
N SER A 56 -2.43 6.35 -15.42
CA SER A 56 -1.87 5.05 -15.76
C SER A 56 -2.68 3.94 -15.10
N TYR A 57 -2.96 2.91 -15.87
CA TYR A 57 -3.51 1.65 -15.38
C TYR A 57 -2.50 0.53 -15.63
N LEU A 58 -2.18 -0.23 -14.59
CA LEU A 58 -1.24 -1.35 -14.66
C LEU A 58 -1.87 -2.61 -14.08
N LYS A 59 -1.76 -3.71 -14.80
CA LYS A 59 -2.05 -5.05 -14.32
C LYS A 59 -0.81 -5.92 -14.47
N ASN A 60 -0.29 -6.38 -13.35
CA ASN A 60 0.84 -7.30 -13.29
C ASN A 60 0.34 -8.74 -13.10
N LYS A 61 1.01 -9.73 -13.70
CA LYS A 61 0.69 -11.14 -13.53
C LYS A 61 1.92 -12.02 -13.74
N VAL A 62 2.19 -12.88 -12.79
CA VAL A 62 3.14 -13.97 -12.95
C VAL A 62 2.56 -15.02 -13.88
N LYS A 63 3.25 -15.34 -14.98
CA LYS A 63 2.82 -16.32 -15.98
C LYS A 63 3.50 -17.67 -15.84
N ASP A 64 4.75 -17.67 -15.38
CA ASP A 64 5.56 -18.88 -15.28
C ASP A 64 6.69 -18.65 -14.26
N LEU A 65 7.06 -19.64 -13.51
CA LEU A 65 8.14 -19.64 -12.53
C LEU A 65 9.13 -20.79 -12.76
N GLY A 66 9.36 -21.14 -14.05
CA GLY A 66 10.29 -22.20 -14.40
C GLY A 66 9.83 -23.59 -13.99
N GLY A 67 8.51 -23.82 -14.06
CA GLY A 67 7.88 -25.11 -13.66
C GLY A 67 7.43 -25.14 -12.20
N LEU A 68 7.74 -24.13 -11.39
CA LEU A 68 7.23 -24.03 -10.03
C LEU A 68 5.83 -23.39 -10.02
N SER A 69 4.94 -23.84 -9.13
CA SER A 69 3.63 -23.23 -8.91
C SER A 69 3.74 -21.91 -8.15
N SER A 70 4.69 -21.82 -7.22
CA SER A 70 4.92 -20.63 -6.41
C SER A 70 6.35 -20.57 -5.85
N ILE A 71 6.77 -19.38 -5.49
CA ILE A 71 8.01 -19.10 -4.74
C ILE A 71 7.62 -18.25 -3.54
N LYS A 72 7.77 -18.80 -2.33
CA LYS A 72 7.46 -18.12 -1.07
C LYS A 72 8.62 -17.21 -0.66
N GLY A 73 8.33 -15.94 -0.38
CA GLY A 73 9.18 -15.02 0.35
C GLY A 73 8.86 -15.03 1.85
N GLY A 74 9.29 -14.02 2.60
CA GLY A 74 8.95 -13.89 4.02
C GLY A 74 7.45 -13.69 4.22
N LYS A 75 6.94 -12.53 3.79
CA LYS A 75 5.52 -12.15 3.91
C LYS A 75 4.79 -12.14 2.57
N THR A 76 5.49 -12.41 1.50
CA THR A 76 4.99 -12.36 0.12
C THR A 76 5.16 -13.70 -0.58
N ILE A 77 4.43 -13.86 -1.67
CA ILE A 77 4.52 -15.01 -2.55
C ILE A 77 4.51 -14.56 -4.01
N ASN A 78 5.32 -15.21 -4.83
CA ASN A 78 5.17 -15.19 -6.27
C ASN A 78 4.45 -16.47 -6.68
N MET A 79 3.22 -16.37 -7.16
CA MET A 79 2.37 -17.50 -7.54
C MET A 79 1.91 -17.32 -8.97
N VAL A 80 1.96 -18.39 -9.76
CA VAL A 80 1.46 -18.39 -11.13
C VAL A 80 -0.02 -17.98 -11.14
N GLY A 81 -0.34 -17.01 -11.98
CA GLY A 81 -1.69 -16.47 -12.11
C GLY A 81 -2.01 -15.28 -11.19
N LYS A 82 -1.18 -14.97 -10.21
CA LYS A 82 -1.32 -13.84 -9.28
C LYS A 82 -0.34 -12.72 -9.63
N GLU A 83 -0.48 -11.58 -8.96
CA GLU A 83 0.47 -10.48 -9.05
C GLU A 83 1.80 -10.83 -8.36
N MET A 84 2.88 -10.24 -8.85
CA MET A 84 4.20 -10.45 -8.29
C MET A 84 4.29 -9.90 -6.86
N ASN A 85 4.98 -10.62 -5.98
CA ASN A 85 5.16 -10.26 -4.57
C ASN A 85 3.85 -9.95 -3.83
N SER A 86 2.80 -10.73 -4.11
CA SER A 86 1.54 -10.64 -3.39
C SER A 86 1.72 -10.99 -1.91
N TYR A 87 1.07 -10.26 -1.01
CA TYR A 87 1.03 -10.64 0.41
C TYR A 87 0.40 -11.99 0.60
N TYR A 88 1.01 -12.82 1.46
CA TYR A 88 0.63 -14.21 1.64
C TYR A 88 0.52 -14.57 3.12
N GLY A 89 -0.66 -14.96 3.55
CA GLY A 89 -0.93 -15.20 4.96
C GLY A 89 -2.36 -15.66 5.21
N TYR A 90 -2.80 -15.53 6.46
CA TYR A 90 -4.09 -16.01 6.94
C TYR A 90 -5.15 -14.93 6.80
N LYS A 91 -6.32 -15.32 6.30
CA LYS A 91 -7.45 -14.42 6.21
C LYS A 91 -8.24 -14.43 7.52
N VAL A 92 -8.37 -13.28 8.14
CA VAL A 92 -9.25 -13.07 9.29
C VAL A 92 -10.68 -12.98 8.78
N VAL A 93 -11.56 -13.84 9.28
CA VAL A 93 -12.98 -13.86 8.94
C VAL A 93 -13.87 -13.29 10.05
N GLY A 94 -13.31 -13.07 11.22
CA GLY A 94 -14.01 -12.46 12.34
C GLY A 94 -13.22 -12.53 13.64
N VAL A 95 -13.98 -12.33 14.72
CA VAL A 95 -13.49 -12.40 16.09
C VAL A 95 -14.45 -13.29 16.87
N TYR A 96 -13.94 -14.24 17.66
CA TYR A 96 -14.78 -15.07 18.54
C TYR A 96 -15.56 -14.20 19.51
N GLN A 97 -16.88 -14.43 19.59
CA GLN A 97 -17.79 -13.57 20.34
C GLN A 97 -18.08 -14.11 21.74
N THR A 98 -18.23 -15.43 21.89
CA THR A 98 -18.63 -16.05 23.15
C THR A 98 -17.77 -17.27 23.51
N LEU A 99 -17.82 -17.69 24.76
CA LEU A 99 -17.14 -18.90 25.21
C LEU A 99 -17.77 -20.15 24.59
N GLU A 100 -19.07 -20.14 24.34
CA GLU A 100 -19.80 -21.22 23.69
C GLU A 100 -19.30 -21.40 22.27
N GLU A 101 -19.16 -20.30 21.51
CA GLU A 101 -18.59 -20.32 20.17
C GLU A 101 -17.17 -20.93 20.17
N CYS A 102 -16.32 -20.54 21.14
CA CYS A 102 -14.99 -21.10 21.26
C CYS A 102 -15.00 -22.59 21.64
N ALA A 103 -15.96 -23.02 22.44
CA ALA A 103 -16.08 -24.42 22.88
C ALA A 103 -16.59 -25.35 21.77
N GLU A 104 -17.40 -24.83 20.84
CA GLU A 104 -17.95 -25.57 19.70
C GLU A 104 -17.01 -25.65 18.52
N ASP A 105 -16.02 -24.72 18.42
CA ASP A 105 -15.06 -24.67 17.31
C ASP A 105 -13.80 -25.49 17.63
N PRO A 106 -13.53 -26.61 16.91
CA PRO A 106 -12.34 -27.43 17.14
C PRO A 106 -11.04 -26.65 17.07
N ILE A 107 -10.96 -25.66 16.18
CA ILE A 107 -9.78 -24.78 16.01
C ILE A 107 -9.56 -23.96 17.29
N ALA A 108 -10.63 -23.39 17.83
CA ALA A 108 -10.54 -22.61 19.08
C ALA A 108 -10.14 -23.47 20.27
N VAL A 109 -10.71 -24.65 20.40
CA VAL A 109 -10.37 -25.62 21.45
C VAL A 109 -8.90 -26.04 21.39
N ALA A 110 -8.41 -26.44 20.19
CA ALA A 110 -7.04 -26.87 19.99
C ALA A 110 -6.01 -25.77 20.30
N ASN A 111 -6.34 -24.51 20.00
CA ASN A 111 -5.46 -23.36 20.19
C ASN A 111 -5.74 -22.55 21.45
N LYS A 112 -6.66 -23.02 22.32
CA LYS A 112 -7.06 -22.36 23.58
C LYS A 112 -7.46 -20.91 23.37
N LEU A 113 -8.25 -20.67 22.30
CA LEU A 113 -8.73 -19.35 21.97
C LEU A 113 -9.86 -18.94 22.90
N VAL A 114 -10.01 -17.64 23.06
CA VAL A 114 -11.06 -17.05 23.91
C VAL A 114 -11.78 -15.96 23.14
N PRO A 115 -12.96 -15.51 23.59
CA PRO A 115 -13.66 -14.37 23.01
C PRO A 115 -12.74 -13.16 22.87
N GLY A 116 -12.78 -12.52 21.71
CA GLY A 116 -11.88 -11.44 21.35
C GLY A 116 -10.62 -11.87 20.55
N ASP A 117 -10.34 -13.16 20.41
CA ASP A 117 -9.27 -13.66 19.52
C ASP A 117 -9.75 -13.71 18.04
N PHE A 118 -8.82 -13.62 17.09
CA PHE A 118 -9.14 -13.75 15.66
C PHE A 118 -9.63 -15.15 15.30
N LYS A 119 -10.65 -15.18 14.45
CA LYS A 119 -11.11 -16.35 13.72
C LYS A 119 -10.52 -16.31 12.31
N TYR A 120 -9.73 -17.31 11.98
CA TYR A 120 -9.12 -17.45 10.65
C TYR A 120 -9.97 -18.36 9.75
N GLU A 121 -9.87 -18.14 8.44
CA GLU A 121 -10.47 -19.02 7.44
C GLU A 121 -9.68 -20.33 7.37
N ASP A 122 -10.35 -21.43 7.60
CA ASP A 122 -9.87 -22.79 7.33
C ASP A 122 -10.17 -23.08 5.86
N VAL A 123 -9.13 -23.06 5.02
CA VAL A 123 -9.27 -23.12 3.56
C VAL A 123 -9.48 -24.54 3.07
N ASN A 124 -8.87 -25.52 3.72
CA ASN A 124 -8.94 -26.94 3.34
C ASN A 124 -10.00 -27.71 4.13
N GLY A 125 -10.56 -27.16 5.22
CA GLY A 125 -11.63 -27.73 6.04
C GLY A 125 -11.17 -28.86 6.95
N ASP A 126 -9.89 -28.87 7.35
CA ASP A 126 -9.33 -29.92 8.21
C ASP A 126 -9.38 -29.61 9.70
N ASN A 127 -9.93 -28.45 10.09
CA ASN A 127 -10.02 -27.91 11.44
C ASN A 127 -8.65 -27.59 12.08
N VAL A 128 -7.62 -27.36 11.28
CA VAL A 128 -6.29 -26.95 11.74
C VAL A 128 -5.85 -25.72 10.97
N ILE A 129 -5.49 -24.63 11.64
CA ILE A 129 -4.94 -23.43 10.96
C ILE A 129 -3.43 -23.56 10.86
N ASP A 130 -2.95 -23.90 9.67
CA ASP A 130 -1.54 -24.11 9.39
C ASP A 130 -1.06 -23.47 8.07
N GLY A 131 0.04 -23.98 7.49
CA GLY A 131 0.62 -23.45 6.25
C GLY A 131 -0.26 -23.56 5.02
N ASP A 132 -1.21 -24.49 5.02
CA ASP A 132 -2.09 -24.79 3.88
C ASP A 132 -3.30 -23.83 3.83
N ASP A 133 -3.61 -23.15 4.95
CA ASP A 133 -4.65 -22.10 5.01
C ASP A 133 -4.17 -20.72 4.58
N ARG A 134 -2.89 -20.60 4.24
CA ARG A 134 -2.37 -19.35 3.74
C ARG A 134 -2.87 -19.07 2.33
N GLN A 135 -3.32 -17.85 2.10
CA GLN A 135 -3.82 -17.39 0.82
C GLN A 135 -3.26 -16.00 0.45
N VAL A 136 -3.45 -15.61 -0.81
CA VAL A 136 -3.08 -14.27 -1.27
C VAL A 136 -4.04 -13.27 -0.65
N LEU A 137 -3.48 -12.33 0.12
CA LEU A 137 -4.23 -11.30 0.85
C LEU A 137 -4.33 -9.99 0.06
N GLY A 138 -3.49 -9.80 -0.94
CA GLY A 138 -3.46 -8.63 -1.79
C GLY A 138 -2.08 -8.36 -2.38
N SER A 139 -1.92 -7.23 -3.06
CA SER A 139 -0.69 -6.83 -3.74
C SER A 139 -0.32 -5.39 -3.39
N TYR A 140 0.97 -5.11 -3.29
CA TYR A 140 1.46 -3.75 -3.10
C TYR A 140 1.45 -2.91 -4.40
N ILE A 141 1.27 -3.56 -5.55
CA ILE A 141 1.29 -2.90 -6.85
C ILE A 141 -0.03 -2.12 -7.05
N PRO A 142 -0.01 -0.80 -7.20
CA PRO A 142 -1.21 -0.04 -7.48
C PRO A 142 -1.74 -0.36 -8.88
N ASN A 143 -3.07 -0.44 -9.01
CA ASN A 143 -3.71 -0.64 -10.29
C ASN A 143 -3.80 0.66 -11.08
N PHE A 144 -4.05 1.78 -10.39
CA PHE A 144 -4.13 3.10 -10.99
C PHE A 144 -3.17 4.07 -10.31
N THR A 145 -2.50 4.87 -11.14
CA THR A 145 -1.80 6.08 -10.71
C THR A 145 -2.29 7.26 -11.54
N TYR A 146 -2.43 8.41 -10.90
CA TYR A 146 -2.96 9.60 -11.55
C TYR A 146 -2.33 10.87 -11.01
N GLY A 147 -2.31 11.89 -11.85
CA GLY A 147 -1.79 13.21 -11.48
C GLY A 147 -2.45 14.32 -12.28
N ILE A 148 -2.55 15.49 -11.66
CA ILE A 148 -3.03 16.71 -12.27
C ILE A 148 -1.97 17.78 -12.07
N ASN A 149 -1.61 18.46 -13.16
CA ASN A 149 -0.73 19.60 -13.17
C ASN A 149 -1.52 20.82 -13.67
N LEU A 150 -1.57 21.87 -12.88
CA LEU A 150 -2.24 23.11 -13.23
C LEU A 150 -1.24 24.26 -13.11
N GLY A 151 -1.08 25.00 -14.19
CA GLY A 151 -0.33 26.24 -14.22
C GLY A 151 -1.22 27.40 -14.66
N LEU A 152 -1.16 28.49 -13.92
CA LEU A 152 -1.90 29.72 -14.19
C LEU A 152 -0.91 30.87 -14.23
N ASN A 153 -1.01 31.71 -15.24
CA ASN A 153 -0.20 32.91 -15.38
C ASN A 153 -1.13 34.10 -15.64
N TRP A 154 -1.09 35.10 -14.79
CA TRP A 154 -1.84 36.32 -14.94
C TRP A 154 -0.93 37.54 -14.75
N LYS A 155 -0.62 38.20 -15.87
CA LYS A 155 0.35 39.32 -15.89
C LYS A 155 1.70 38.94 -15.28
N ASN A 156 1.94 39.38 -14.06
CA ASN A 156 3.18 39.14 -13.31
C ASN A 156 3.05 38.02 -12.27
N LEU A 157 1.86 37.47 -12.07
CA LEU A 157 1.56 36.42 -11.12
C LEU A 157 1.58 35.08 -11.81
N ASP A 158 2.24 34.09 -11.22
CA ASP A 158 2.21 32.71 -11.65
C ASP A 158 1.82 31.78 -10.49
N PHE A 159 1.01 30.77 -10.79
CA PHE A 159 0.59 29.75 -9.86
C PHE A 159 0.80 28.39 -10.51
N GLU A 160 1.40 27.47 -9.75
CA GLU A 160 1.61 26.09 -10.17
C GLU A 160 1.11 25.12 -9.09
N LEU A 161 0.41 24.08 -9.51
CA LEU A 161 -0.08 22.99 -8.68
C LEU A 161 0.27 21.68 -9.33
N THR A 162 0.92 20.79 -8.58
CA THR A 162 1.17 19.42 -9.00
C THR A 162 0.58 18.46 -7.98
N THR A 163 -0.15 17.47 -8.46
CA THR A 163 -0.77 16.44 -7.62
C THR A 163 -0.34 15.05 -8.06
N TYR A 164 -0.45 14.10 -7.15
CA TYR A 164 -0.23 12.68 -7.42
C TYR A 164 -1.15 11.84 -6.53
N GLY A 165 -1.63 10.74 -7.08
CA GLY A 165 -2.40 9.76 -6.33
C GLY A 165 -2.27 8.36 -6.92
N GLN A 166 -2.59 7.37 -6.10
CA GLN A 166 -2.67 5.98 -6.53
C GLN A 166 -3.83 5.26 -5.85
N THR A 167 -4.33 4.21 -6.49
CA THR A 167 -5.37 3.33 -5.94
C THR A 167 -5.17 1.88 -6.35
N GLY A 168 -5.76 0.96 -5.56
CA GLY A 168 -5.79 -0.47 -5.84
C GLY A 168 -4.59 -1.25 -5.33
N GLY A 169 -3.58 -0.58 -4.78
CA GLY A 169 -2.50 -1.21 -4.04
C GLY A 169 -2.87 -1.45 -2.58
N GLN A 170 -2.14 -2.34 -1.94
CA GLN A 170 -2.25 -2.62 -0.51
C GLN A 170 -0.89 -2.56 0.16
N ILE A 171 -0.87 -2.33 1.46
CA ILE A 171 0.33 -2.37 2.29
C ILE A 171 0.14 -3.33 3.45
N TYR A 172 1.19 -4.04 3.83
CA TYR A 172 1.24 -4.75 5.10
C TYR A 172 1.78 -3.80 6.16
N ASN A 173 0.93 -3.36 7.09
CA ASN A 173 1.31 -2.42 8.15
C ASN A 173 2.11 -3.14 9.26
N ARG A 174 3.40 -3.38 9.00
CA ARG A 174 4.30 -4.07 9.92
C ARG A 174 4.52 -3.29 11.20
N LYS A 175 4.61 -1.96 11.15
CA LYS A 175 4.75 -1.13 12.36
C LYS A 175 3.58 -1.34 13.33
N ARG A 176 2.35 -1.38 12.78
CA ARG A 176 1.15 -1.65 13.56
C ARG A 176 1.18 -3.07 14.13
N ALA A 177 1.55 -4.07 13.32
CA ALA A 177 1.65 -5.45 13.75
C ALA A 177 2.68 -5.63 14.90
N LEU A 178 3.87 -5.05 14.76
CA LEU A 178 4.91 -5.12 15.79
C LEU A 178 4.51 -4.37 17.07
N ARG A 179 3.86 -3.21 16.95
CA ARG A 179 3.38 -2.45 18.10
C ARG A 179 2.34 -3.23 18.89
N TYR A 180 1.44 -3.91 18.20
CA TYR A 180 0.39 -4.69 18.83
C TYR A 180 0.88 -6.03 19.41
N ALA A 181 1.99 -6.57 18.90
CA ALA A 181 2.60 -7.79 19.42
C ALA A 181 3.30 -7.60 20.78
N GLN A 182 3.40 -6.37 21.30
CA GLN A 182 4.15 -6.07 22.51
C GLN A 182 3.28 -5.43 23.58
N SER A 183 3.28 -6.02 24.78
CA SER A 183 2.45 -5.58 25.91
C SER A 183 2.83 -4.21 26.50
N ASN A 184 4.05 -3.73 26.20
CA ASN A 184 4.58 -2.47 26.74
C ASN A 184 4.49 -1.28 25.77
N TYR A 185 3.85 -1.44 24.62
CA TYR A 185 3.60 -0.36 23.66
C TYR A 185 2.16 0.15 23.75
N ASN A 186 1.99 1.43 23.44
CA ASN A 186 0.68 2.04 23.39
C ASN A 186 -0.07 1.62 22.11
N PHE A 187 -1.37 1.41 22.26
CA PHE A 187 -2.27 1.20 21.12
C PHE A 187 -2.58 2.50 20.40
N ASP A 188 -2.94 2.39 19.12
CA ASP A 188 -3.55 3.50 18.40
C ASP A 188 -4.92 3.83 19.00
N LYS A 189 -5.30 5.11 18.93
CA LYS A 189 -6.63 5.56 19.35
C LYS A 189 -7.74 4.77 18.64
N ALA A 190 -7.59 4.56 17.32
CA ALA A 190 -8.56 3.79 16.53
C ALA A 190 -8.71 2.35 17.02
N GLN A 191 -7.62 1.68 17.43
CA GLN A 191 -7.68 0.35 18.02
C GLN A 191 -8.40 0.38 19.37
N TYR A 192 -8.10 1.36 20.21
CA TYR A 192 -8.74 1.50 21.51
C TYR A 192 -10.26 1.67 21.38
N GLU A 193 -10.72 2.52 20.46
CA GLU A 193 -12.13 2.83 20.25
C GLU A 193 -12.92 1.68 19.60
N ASN A 194 -12.29 0.93 18.69
CA ASN A 194 -12.96 -0.10 17.88
C ASN A 194 -12.70 -1.55 18.35
N ARG A 195 -11.88 -1.76 19.38
CA ARG A 195 -11.57 -3.10 19.88
C ARG A 195 -12.79 -3.86 20.34
N TRP A 196 -12.71 -5.16 20.29
CA TRP A 196 -13.71 -6.01 20.92
C TRP A 196 -13.71 -5.81 22.44
N THR A 197 -14.87 -5.53 23.02
CA THR A 197 -15.09 -5.30 24.45
C THR A 197 -16.16 -6.22 25.05
N GLY A 198 -16.74 -7.08 24.22
CA GLY A 198 -17.78 -8.03 24.59
C GLY A 198 -18.58 -8.47 23.37
N PRO A 199 -19.43 -9.51 23.51
CA PRO A 199 -20.26 -10.02 22.42
C PRO A 199 -21.03 -8.92 21.70
N GLY A 200 -20.93 -8.90 20.36
CA GLY A 200 -21.63 -7.93 19.52
C GLY A 200 -20.98 -6.54 19.40
N SER A 201 -19.90 -6.24 20.15
CA SER A 201 -19.24 -4.92 20.05
C SER A 201 -18.56 -4.69 18.71
N THR A 202 -17.88 -5.69 18.17
CA THR A 202 -17.26 -5.69 16.84
C THR A 202 -16.93 -7.11 16.39
N ASN A 203 -16.91 -7.34 15.08
CA ASN A 203 -16.42 -8.59 14.48
C ASN A 203 -15.16 -8.39 13.64
N SER A 204 -14.56 -7.20 13.68
CA SER A 204 -13.41 -6.83 12.84
C SER A 204 -12.13 -6.50 13.61
N HIS A 205 -12.25 -6.16 14.89
CA HIS A 205 -11.12 -5.79 15.74
C HIS A 205 -11.00 -6.72 16.93
N PRO A 206 -9.82 -7.23 17.25
CA PRO A 206 -9.63 -8.15 18.36
C PRO A 206 -9.69 -7.40 19.69
N SER A 207 -9.77 -8.13 20.80
CA SER A 207 -9.63 -7.56 22.14
C SER A 207 -8.21 -7.04 22.38
N ALA A 208 -8.04 -6.15 23.35
CA ALA A 208 -6.70 -5.66 23.72
C ALA A 208 -5.79 -6.82 24.21
N ALA A 209 -6.36 -7.78 24.94
CA ALA A 209 -5.64 -8.95 25.42
C ALA A 209 -5.25 -9.92 24.29
N ALA A 210 -6.04 -9.98 23.23
CA ALA A 210 -5.78 -10.82 22.06
C ALA A 210 -4.56 -10.35 21.25
N LEU A 211 -4.29 -9.04 21.20
CA LEU A 211 -3.20 -8.48 20.39
C LEU A 211 -1.81 -8.93 20.82
N VAL A 212 -1.60 -9.28 22.10
CA VAL A 212 -0.31 -9.76 22.59
C VAL A 212 -0.10 -11.26 22.43
N LYS A 213 -1.11 -11.98 21.91
CA LYS A 213 -0.99 -13.41 21.66
C LYS A 213 -0.38 -13.69 20.29
N GLY A 214 0.54 -14.63 20.21
CA GLY A 214 1.17 -15.07 18.96
C GLY A 214 0.18 -15.63 17.93
N TRP A 215 -1.00 -16.06 18.36
CA TRP A 215 -2.12 -16.43 17.47
C TRP A 215 -2.58 -15.26 16.61
N ASN A 216 -2.77 -14.09 17.22
CA ASN A 216 -3.36 -12.92 16.57
C ASN A 216 -2.30 -12.05 15.88
N VAL A 217 -1.12 -11.92 16.50
CA VAL A 217 -0.05 -11.06 16.02
C VAL A 217 1.30 -11.73 16.23
N SER A 218 1.96 -12.10 15.14
CA SER A 218 3.37 -12.50 15.16
C SER A 218 3.99 -12.26 13.77
N ASP A 219 5.32 -12.12 13.73
CA ASP A 219 6.05 -12.04 12.46
C ASP A 219 5.87 -13.28 11.58
N GLN A 220 5.58 -14.42 12.19
CA GLN A 220 5.36 -15.69 11.49
C GLN A 220 3.90 -15.88 11.03
N ARG A 221 2.95 -15.09 11.57
CA ARG A 221 1.52 -15.19 11.27
C ARG A 221 1.02 -13.92 10.58
N VAL A 222 1.49 -13.70 9.37
CA VAL A 222 0.97 -12.64 8.50
C VAL A 222 -0.53 -12.84 8.30
N ASN A 223 -1.33 -11.82 8.52
CA ASN A 223 -2.78 -11.92 8.37
C ASN A 223 -3.40 -10.67 7.74
N SER A 224 -4.62 -10.83 7.25
CA SER A 224 -5.34 -9.78 6.51
C SER A 224 -5.69 -8.55 7.33
N TYR A 225 -5.69 -8.62 8.66
CA TYR A 225 -5.99 -7.48 9.53
C TYR A 225 -4.95 -6.36 9.42
N PHE A 226 -3.71 -6.72 9.08
CA PHE A 226 -2.62 -5.77 8.88
C PHE A 226 -2.36 -5.44 7.41
N VAL A 227 -3.15 -6.01 6.49
CA VAL A 227 -3.13 -5.64 5.07
C VAL A 227 -4.15 -4.52 4.87
N GLU A 228 -3.66 -3.33 4.59
CA GLU A 228 -4.45 -2.11 4.50
C GLU A 228 -4.40 -1.53 3.08
N SER A 229 -5.34 -0.63 2.74
CA SER A 229 -5.31 0.06 1.45
C SER A 229 -4.12 1.01 1.37
N ALA A 230 -3.36 0.95 0.27
CA ALA A 230 -2.30 1.90 -0.07
C ALA A 230 -2.82 3.09 -0.89
N ASP A 231 -4.14 3.28 -0.95
CA ASP A 231 -4.73 4.40 -1.69
C ASP A 231 -4.37 5.73 -1.03
N PHE A 232 -3.88 6.66 -1.82
CA PHE A 232 -3.66 8.02 -1.37
C PHE A 232 -3.81 9.05 -2.49
N PHE A 233 -4.03 10.29 -2.05
CA PHE A 233 -3.92 11.48 -2.89
C PHE A 233 -3.05 12.51 -2.20
N ARG A 234 -2.17 13.17 -2.96
CA ARG A 234 -1.23 14.15 -2.46
C ARG A 234 -1.17 15.36 -3.37
N ILE A 235 -1.14 16.53 -2.77
CA ILE A 235 -0.63 17.73 -3.42
C ILE A 235 0.88 17.69 -3.27
N GLN A 236 1.58 17.47 -4.38
CA GLN A 236 3.05 17.36 -4.38
C GLN A 236 3.72 18.70 -4.18
N ASN A 237 3.18 19.71 -4.89
CA ASN A 237 3.77 21.04 -4.86
C ASN A 237 2.71 22.10 -5.15
N ILE A 238 2.78 23.22 -4.44
CA ILE A 238 2.07 24.46 -4.75
C ILE A 238 3.11 25.57 -4.78
N THR A 239 3.18 26.28 -5.88
CA THR A 239 4.05 27.44 -6.02
C THR A 239 3.24 28.66 -6.42
N LEU A 240 3.46 29.77 -5.73
CA LEU A 240 2.96 31.09 -6.09
C LEU A 240 4.15 31.99 -6.36
N GLY A 241 4.23 32.54 -7.56
CA GLY A 241 5.31 33.41 -7.98
C GLY A 241 4.81 34.80 -8.38
N TYR A 242 5.62 35.81 -8.14
CA TYR A 242 5.40 37.18 -8.60
C TYR A 242 6.68 37.73 -9.22
N SER A 243 6.57 38.17 -10.49
CA SER A 243 7.72 38.66 -11.27
C SER A 243 7.62 40.15 -11.53
N LEU A 244 8.56 40.91 -11.01
CA LEU A 244 8.79 42.31 -11.39
C LEU A 244 9.72 42.37 -12.60
N ARG A 245 9.31 43.05 -13.66
CA ARG A 245 10.10 43.16 -14.90
C ARG A 245 10.50 44.63 -15.14
N ASN A 246 11.67 44.83 -15.77
CA ASN A 246 12.15 46.13 -16.18
C ASN A 246 12.21 47.18 -15.05
N ILE A 247 12.79 46.82 -13.91
CA ILE A 247 12.86 47.67 -12.75
C ILE A 247 13.92 48.74 -13.01
N LYS A 248 13.48 50.01 -13.12
CA LYS A 248 14.39 51.15 -13.29
C LYS A 248 14.97 51.61 -11.94
N MET A 249 16.27 51.59 -11.80
CA MET A 249 17.01 52.09 -10.65
C MET A 249 18.01 53.16 -11.11
N GLY A 250 17.54 54.42 -11.22
CA GLY A 250 18.32 55.49 -11.80
C GLY A 250 18.69 55.22 -13.26
N ASN A 251 19.98 55.19 -13.56
CA ASN A 251 20.49 54.92 -14.91
C ASN A 251 20.60 53.41 -15.26
N TYR A 252 20.25 52.52 -14.32
CA TYR A 252 20.30 51.09 -14.51
C TYR A 252 18.89 50.49 -14.63
N THR A 253 18.75 49.49 -15.50
CA THR A 253 17.51 48.74 -15.62
C THR A 253 17.81 47.28 -15.29
N LEU A 254 17.22 46.79 -14.19
CA LEU A 254 17.27 45.37 -13.86
C LEU A 254 16.28 44.59 -14.75
N PRO A 255 16.66 43.47 -15.37
CA PRO A 255 15.80 42.73 -16.27
C PRO A 255 14.58 42.12 -15.56
N GLY A 256 14.72 41.76 -14.30
CA GLY A 256 13.60 41.31 -13.46
C GLY A 256 14.04 40.76 -12.10
N ILE A 257 13.11 40.73 -11.17
CA ILE A 257 13.22 40.06 -9.88
C ILE A 257 11.96 39.18 -9.76
N ARG A 258 12.11 37.91 -9.43
CA ARG A 258 11.00 37.01 -9.13
C ARG A 258 11.03 36.61 -7.67
N PHE A 259 9.91 36.78 -7.00
CA PHE A 259 9.65 36.26 -5.67
C PHE A 259 8.77 35.02 -5.83
N SER A 260 9.06 33.94 -5.10
CA SER A 260 8.21 32.76 -5.11
C SER A 260 8.10 32.17 -3.71
N LEU A 261 6.89 31.69 -3.43
CA LEU A 261 6.56 30.90 -2.24
C LEU A 261 6.16 29.50 -2.71
N THR A 262 6.86 28.51 -2.22
CA THR A 262 6.60 27.11 -2.55
C THR A 262 6.26 26.33 -1.30
N ALA A 263 5.17 25.57 -1.34
CA ALA A 263 4.81 24.59 -0.33
C ALA A 263 5.01 23.19 -0.94
N ASP A 264 5.90 22.42 -0.35
CA ASP A 264 6.18 21.04 -0.76
C ASP A 264 5.38 20.08 0.12
N ARG A 265 4.63 19.17 -0.50
CA ARG A 265 3.75 18.19 0.14
C ARG A 265 2.80 18.77 1.19
N PRO A 266 2.12 19.91 0.93
CA PRO A 266 1.31 20.59 1.94
C PRO A 266 0.08 19.79 2.37
N PHE A 267 -0.35 18.84 1.58
CA PHE A 267 -1.53 18.02 1.86
C PHE A 267 -1.36 16.59 1.32
N THR A 268 -1.63 15.61 2.18
CA THR A 268 -1.73 14.20 1.82
C THR A 268 -2.91 13.59 2.56
N THR A 269 -3.76 12.85 1.84
CA THR A 269 -4.83 12.03 2.42
C THR A 269 -4.62 10.57 2.01
N PHE A 270 -4.84 9.65 2.94
CA PHE A 270 -4.67 8.20 2.74
C PHE A 270 -5.53 7.40 3.71
N LYS A 271 -5.74 6.12 3.41
CA LYS A 271 -6.62 5.23 4.18
C LYS A 271 -5.87 4.36 5.19
N ALA A 272 -4.59 4.10 4.95
CA ALA A 272 -3.80 3.26 5.84
C ALA A 272 -3.66 3.88 7.24
N ASN A 273 -3.66 3.04 8.27
CA ASN A 273 -3.35 3.49 9.64
C ASN A 273 -1.82 3.53 9.85
N SER A 274 -1.16 4.43 9.13
CA SER A 274 0.30 4.60 9.11
C SER A 274 0.67 6.08 9.06
N PHE A 275 1.95 6.40 9.20
CA PHE A 275 2.45 7.78 9.10
C PHE A 275 2.61 8.24 7.64
N THR A 276 2.80 7.29 6.73
CA THR A 276 2.91 7.53 5.30
C THR A 276 2.17 6.47 4.50
N PRO A 277 1.56 6.84 3.36
CA PRO A 277 0.96 5.86 2.45
C PRO A 277 1.99 5.14 1.58
N GLU A 278 3.25 5.59 1.60
CA GLU A 278 4.34 5.04 0.80
C GLU A 278 5.22 4.15 1.68
N LEU A 279 5.39 2.91 1.25
CA LEU A 279 6.32 1.97 1.88
C LEU A 279 7.54 1.80 0.99
N SER A 280 8.70 1.63 1.63
CA SER A 280 9.98 1.49 0.93
C SER A 280 10.20 0.12 0.33
N ASP A 281 9.52 -0.90 0.85
CA ASP A 281 9.69 -2.26 0.39
C ASP A 281 8.42 -3.12 0.54
N ALA A 282 8.43 -4.30 -0.11
CA ALA A 282 7.35 -5.28 -0.05
C ALA A 282 7.20 -5.93 1.35
N GLU A 283 8.11 -5.68 2.29
CA GLU A 283 8.05 -6.20 3.65
C GLU A 283 7.28 -5.31 4.61
N GLY A 284 6.88 -4.12 4.17
CA GLY A 284 6.04 -3.21 4.93
C GLY A 284 6.79 -2.30 5.91
N TRP A 285 8.07 -2.02 5.63
CA TRP A 285 8.79 -0.95 6.29
C TRP A 285 8.54 0.36 5.55
N ASP A 286 8.14 1.40 6.26
CA ASP A 286 8.27 2.75 5.75
C ASP A 286 9.69 3.23 6.04
N THR A 287 10.36 3.77 5.05
CA THR A 287 11.56 4.57 5.26
C THR A 287 11.11 5.97 5.68
N GLU A 288 11.45 6.37 6.86
CA GLU A 288 11.68 7.76 7.13
C GLU A 288 13.06 8.17 6.64
#